data_41ed1d5cb659001aa593574ab31045ae
#
_entry.id   41ed1d5cb659001aa593574ab31045ae
#
_cell.length_a   1.000
_cell.length_b   1.000
_cell.length_c   1.000
_cell.angle_alpha   90.00
_cell.angle_beta   90.00
_cell.angle_gamma   90.00
#
_symmetry.space_group_name_H-M   'P 1'
#
loop_
_entity.id
_entity.type
_entity.pdbx_description
1 polymer ?
#
loop_
_entity_poly.entity_id
_entity_poly.type
_entity_poly.pdbx_seq_one_letter_code
_entity_poly.pdbx_strand_id
1 'polypeptide(L)'
;MPTIKREQIVSMNQHYRRFSLDYYLECQEKLGVENIEFWLGASHFYVDSKGYEAIQPVRKKLQDHHIKVVSVTTPSCAYQYQYASQEKEILEENFRYFCNGLRVGAELGADRAVVNSGWGYWNESEDDRFRRSQENLYRIAEYAQTLGITCMMESMRNDETNIVYDIHSAKRMFDAVNHPNLKVMVDNIATGNAGETLEDWFEMFGTDLVHMHFLDGDPYLHNVWGDGNTSLEQQLETINRYHFDGYLVQEIADEKYFCNPYYADVKNMRILEKFMG
;
A
#
# COMPACT_ATOMS: atom_id res chain seq x y z
N MET A 1 -1.18 -20.76 19.37
CA MET A 1 -1.87 -20.06 18.26
C MET A 1 -0.94 -18.95 17.79
N PRO A 2 -0.89 -18.69 16.49
CA PRO A 2 -0.17 -17.52 15.99
C PRO A 2 -0.79 -16.23 16.55
N THR A 3 0.02 -15.23 16.79
CA THR A 3 -0.42 -13.98 17.43
C THR A 3 0.03 -12.76 16.61
N ILE A 4 -0.79 -11.72 16.63
CA ILE A 4 -0.48 -10.39 16.12
C ILE A 4 -0.62 -9.36 17.23
N LYS A 5 0.08 -8.25 17.10
CA LYS A 5 -0.08 -7.13 18.01
C LYS A 5 -1.11 -6.16 17.45
N ARG A 6 -1.92 -5.55 18.32
CA ARG A 6 -2.94 -4.58 17.88
C ARG A 6 -2.33 -3.42 17.07
N GLU A 7 -1.17 -2.94 17.48
CA GLU A 7 -0.45 -1.85 16.81
C GLU A 7 0.08 -2.20 15.42
N GLN A 8 0.15 -3.49 15.05
CA GLN A 8 0.48 -3.91 13.68
C GLN A 8 -0.71 -3.79 12.73
N ILE A 9 -1.94 -3.78 13.25
CA ILE A 9 -3.12 -3.63 12.41
C ILE A 9 -3.28 -2.17 12.03
N VAL A 10 -3.29 -1.93 10.74
CA VAL A 10 -3.38 -0.61 10.11
C VAL A 10 -4.61 -0.59 9.22
N SER A 11 -5.51 0.36 9.43
CA SER A 11 -6.66 0.56 8.55
C SER A 11 -6.27 1.43 7.35
N MET A 12 -6.97 1.27 6.23
CA MET A 12 -6.87 2.12 5.05
C MET A 12 -8.21 2.74 4.71
N ASN A 13 -8.23 3.99 4.29
CA ASN A 13 -9.48 4.73 4.05
C ASN A 13 -10.09 4.50 2.65
N GLN A 14 -9.56 3.59 1.84
CA GLN A 14 -9.94 3.42 0.43
C GLN A 14 -11.40 3.00 0.24
N HIS A 15 -11.93 2.08 1.05
CA HIS A 15 -13.32 1.64 0.95
C HIS A 15 -14.33 2.67 1.51
N TYR A 16 -13.86 3.71 2.21
CA TYR A 16 -14.66 4.87 2.62
C TYR A 16 -14.72 5.97 1.55
N ARG A 17 -14.27 5.74 0.32
CA ARG A 17 -14.18 6.76 -0.75
C ARG A 17 -15.48 7.51 -1.07
N ARG A 18 -16.64 7.03 -0.60
CA ARG A 18 -17.95 7.65 -0.75
C ARG A 18 -18.48 8.29 0.54
N PHE A 19 -17.68 8.34 1.58
CA PHE A 19 -17.96 8.93 2.88
C PHE A 19 -16.96 10.06 3.16
N SER A 20 -17.28 10.90 4.16
CA SER A 20 -16.33 11.94 4.58
C SER A 20 -15.15 11.33 5.34
N LEU A 21 -14.02 12.03 5.35
CA LEU A 21 -12.87 11.67 6.17
C LEU A 21 -13.23 11.63 7.67
N ASP A 22 -14.06 12.58 8.14
CA ASP A 22 -14.51 12.61 9.53
C ASP A 22 -15.24 11.31 9.91
N TYR A 23 -16.15 10.83 9.06
CA TYR A 23 -16.85 9.57 9.29
C TYR A 23 -15.89 8.37 9.36
N TYR A 24 -14.89 8.32 8.48
CA TYR A 24 -13.87 7.28 8.54
C TYR A 24 -13.12 7.30 9.86
N LEU A 25 -12.63 8.47 10.28
CA LEU A 25 -11.87 8.63 11.53
C LEU A 25 -12.72 8.27 12.77
N GLU A 26 -13.98 8.70 12.82
CA GLU A 26 -14.93 8.28 13.87
C GLU A 26 -15.12 6.75 13.92
N CYS A 27 -15.16 6.10 12.77
CA CYS A 27 -15.28 4.65 12.69
C CYS A 27 -14.03 3.96 13.23
N GLN A 28 -12.83 4.44 12.88
CA GLN A 28 -11.57 3.87 13.35
C GLN A 28 -11.40 4.09 14.88
N GLU A 29 -11.73 5.26 15.38
CA GLU A 29 -11.73 5.54 16.83
C GLU A 29 -12.64 4.56 17.59
N LYS A 30 -13.86 4.31 17.10
CA LYS A 30 -14.80 3.34 17.70
C LYS A 30 -14.26 1.91 17.72
N LEU A 31 -13.39 1.56 16.77
CA LEU A 31 -12.74 0.24 16.69
C LEU A 31 -11.43 0.16 17.48
N GLY A 32 -10.96 1.29 18.04
CA GLY A 32 -9.69 1.38 18.73
C GLY A 32 -8.49 1.15 17.79
N VAL A 33 -8.63 1.53 16.52
CA VAL A 33 -7.54 1.53 15.52
C VAL A 33 -6.83 2.87 15.60
N GLU A 34 -5.54 2.85 15.94
CA GLU A 34 -4.74 4.06 16.11
C GLU A 34 -3.86 4.37 14.90
N ASN A 35 -3.55 3.36 14.08
CA ASN A 35 -2.64 3.47 12.95
C ASN A 35 -3.38 3.35 11.62
N ILE A 36 -3.12 4.25 10.70
CA ILE A 36 -3.69 4.19 9.36
C ILE A 36 -2.61 4.31 8.28
N GLU A 37 -2.84 3.63 7.17
CA GLU A 37 -2.28 3.97 5.88
C GLU A 37 -3.23 4.94 5.19
N PHE A 38 -2.75 6.16 4.92
CA PHE A 38 -3.62 7.17 4.34
C PHE A 38 -3.57 7.13 2.82
N TRP A 39 -4.63 6.55 2.24
CA TRP A 39 -4.84 6.58 0.80
C TRP A 39 -5.24 8.00 0.38
N LEU A 40 -4.41 8.63 -0.48
CA LEU A 40 -4.56 10.01 -0.95
C LEU A 40 -5.57 10.11 -2.10
N GLY A 41 -6.74 9.49 -1.93
CA GLY A 41 -7.84 9.60 -2.88
C GLY A 41 -8.57 10.93 -2.76
N ALA A 42 -8.93 11.52 -3.89
CA ALA A 42 -9.49 12.89 -3.99
C ALA A 42 -10.76 13.16 -3.15
N SER A 43 -11.46 12.11 -2.71
CA SER A 43 -12.60 12.26 -1.78
C SER A 43 -12.20 12.62 -0.35
N HIS A 44 -10.95 12.30 0.06
CA HIS A 44 -10.44 12.54 1.40
C HIS A 44 -9.29 13.53 1.43
N PHE A 45 -8.47 13.55 0.39
CA PHE A 45 -7.37 14.48 0.23
C PHE A 45 -6.97 14.62 -1.23
N TYR A 46 -6.97 15.84 -1.75
CA TYR A 46 -6.62 16.09 -3.14
C TYR A 46 -5.11 16.33 -3.29
N VAL A 47 -4.51 15.59 -4.20
CA VAL A 47 -3.11 15.75 -4.63
C VAL A 47 -3.02 15.53 -6.15
N ASP A 48 -2.21 16.32 -6.82
CA ASP A 48 -1.88 16.18 -8.24
C ASP A 48 -0.41 16.53 -8.52
N SER A 49 -0.02 16.61 -9.79
CA SER A 49 1.34 16.99 -10.20
C SER A 49 1.69 18.45 -9.91
N LYS A 50 0.70 19.29 -9.63
CA LYS A 50 0.87 20.74 -9.38
C LYS A 50 0.95 21.08 -7.89
N GLY A 51 0.42 20.21 -7.03
CA GLY A 51 0.43 20.41 -5.59
C GLY A 51 -0.60 19.55 -4.86
N TYR A 52 -0.99 19.98 -3.68
CA TYR A 52 -1.97 19.32 -2.82
C TYR A 52 -2.73 20.37 -1.99
N GLU A 53 -3.88 19.98 -1.48
CA GLU A 53 -4.70 20.84 -0.65
C GLU A 53 -4.06 21.12 0.73
N ALA A 54 -4.63 22.06 1.48
CA ALA A 54 -4.10 22.44 2.80
C ALA A 54 -4.08 21.24 3.77
N ILE A 55 -2.90 20.93 4.31
CA ILE A 55 -2.69 19.77 5.20
C ILE A 55 -3.24 19.98 6.62
N GLN A 56 -3.27 21.23 7.09
CA GLN A 56 -3.63 21.54 8.49
C GLN A 56 -5.01 21.05 8.92
N PRO A 57 -6.08 21.15 8.09
CA PRO A 57 -7.40 20.61 8.47
C PRO A 57 -7.34 19.08 8.68
N VAL A 58 -6.63 18.33 7.83
CA VAL A 58 -6.49 16.88 7.96
C VAL A 58 -5.66 16.52 9.19
N ARG A 59 -4.54 17.21 9.40
CA ARG A 59 -3.70 17.01 10.59
C ARG A 59 -4.50 17.22 11.88
N LYS A 60 -5.33 18.28 11.94
CA LYS A 60 -6.19 18.53 13.09
C LYS A 60 -7.17 17.39 13.33
N LYS A 61 -7.87 16.92 12.29
CA LYS A 61 -8.80 15.79 12.38
C LYS A 61 -8.13 14.53 12.92
N LEU A 62 -6.94 14.17 12.38
CA LEU A 62 -6.17 13.03 12.86
C LEU A 62 -5.80 13.17 14.34
N GLN A 63 -5.40 14.35 14.77
CA GLN A 63 -5.08 14.63 16.18
C GLN A 63 -6.30 14.56 17.09
N ASP A 64 -7.44 15.11 16.66
CA ASP A 64 -8.69 15.10 17.43
C ASP A 64 -9.19 13.65 17.66
N HIS A 65 -8.92 12.71 16.75
CA HIS A 65 -9.27 11.28 16.85
C HIS A 65 -8.10 10.39 17.35
N HIS A 66 -6.96 10.96 17.74
CA HIS A 66 -5.76 10.23 18.19
C HIS A 66 -5.24 9.20 17.18
N ILE A 67 -5.38 9.45 15.89
CA ILE A 67 -4.98 8.57 14.81
C ILE A 67 -3.65 9.02 14.23
N LYS A 68 -2.74 8.05 13.98
CA LYS A 68 -1.42 8.25 13.38
C LYS A 68 -1.44 7.74 11.94
N VAL A 69 -0.86 8.53 11.04
CA VAL A 69 -0.52 8.08 9.68
C VAL A 69 0.84 7.41 9.74
N VAL A 70 0.88 6.09 9.51
CA VAL A 70 2.14 5.32 9.49
C VAL A 70 2.69 5.19 8.08
N SER A 71 1.83 5.19 7.08
CA SER A 71 2.18 5.15 5.66
C SER A 71 1.19 5.95 4.83
N VAL A 72 1.62 6.31 3.63
CA VAL A 72 0.74 6.93 2.62
C VAL A 72 0.77 6.12 1.33
N THR A 73 -0.40 6.02 0.69
CA THR A 73 -0.54 5.43 -0.64
C THR A 73 -1.07 6.48 -1.60
N THR A 74 -0.25 6.83 -2.58
CA THR A 74 -0.65 7.74 -3.65
C THR A 74 -1.32 6.92 -4.74
N PRO A 75 -2.61 7.14 -5.08
CA PRO A 75 -3.32 6.36 -6.09
C PRO A 75 -2.56 6.31 -7.42
N SER A 76 -2.30 5.11 -7.95
CA SER A 76 -1.36 4.94 -9.05
C SER A 76 -1.75 3.94 -10.13
N CYS A 77 -2.74 3.10 -9.92
CA CYS A 77 -3.14 2.11 -10.93
C CYS A 77 -3.94 2.71 -12.10
N ALA A 78 -4.30 3.99 -12.03
CA ALA A 78 -5.01 4.68 -13.09
C ALA A 78 -4.05 5.07 -14.22
N TYR A 79 -4.52 5.02 -15.46
CA TYR A 79 -3.74 5.24 -16.69
C TYR A 79 -2.95 6.55 -16.74
N GLN A 80 -3.40 7.60 -16.07
CA GLN A 80 -2.70 8.90 -16.04
C GLN A 80 -1.45 8.90 -15.15
N TYR A 81 -1.25 7.88 -14.30
CA TYR A 81 -0.12 7.79 -13.36
C TYR A 81 0.82 6.66 -13.74
N GLN A 82 1.42 6.78 -14.92
CA GLN A 82 2.23 5.77 -15.57
C GLN A 82 3.72 6.03 -15.37
N TYR A 83 4.37 5.27 -14.49
CA TYR A 83 5.82 5.41 -14.20
C TYR A 83 6.74 5.08 -15.36
N ALA A 84 6.28 4.29 -16.31
CA ALA A 84 7.07 3.79 -17.43
C ALA A 84 6.66 4.39 -18.78
N SER A 85 5.97 5.52 -18.81
CA SER A 85 5.55 6.18 -20.03
C SER A 85 6.74 6.47 -20.97
N GLN A 86 6.51 6.34 -22.26
CA GLN A 86 7.43 6.82 -23.30
C GLN A 86 7.45 8.36 -23.39
N GLU A 87 6.35 8.99 -23.00
CA GLU A 87 6.18 10.43 -23.05
C GLU A 87 6.86 11.09 -21.85
N LYS A 88 7.92 11.82 -22.12
CA LYS A 88 8.73 12.46 -21.09
C LYS A 88 7.92 13.42 -20.21
N GLU A 89 6.97 14.14 -20.78
CA GLU A 89 6.11 15.06 -20.04
C GLU A 89 5.24 14.31 -19.03
N ILE A 90 4.68 13.16 -19.42
CA ILE A 90 3.88 12.29 -18.53
C ILE A 90 4.77 11.72 -17.41
N LEU A 91 5.98 11.27 -17.71
CA LEU A 91 6.93 10.82 -16.69
C LEU A 91 7.23 11.91 -15.67
N GLU A 92 7.50 13.14 -16.11
CA GLU A 92 7.81 14.24 -15.20
C GLU A 92 6.58 14.71 -14.40
N GLU A 93 5.38 14.63 -14.97
CA GLU A 93 4.14 14.90 -14.22
C GLU A 93 3.91 13.84 -13.15
N ASN A 94 4.10 12.57 -13.46
CA ASN A 94 3.98 11.48 -12.50
C ASN A 94 5.01 11.61 -11.39
N PHE A 95 6.26 11.89 -11.73
CA PHE A 95 7.30 12.12 -10.72
C PHE A 95 6.89 13.24 -9.74
N ARG A 96 6.39 14.38 -10.25
CA ARG A 96 5.91 15.46 -9.38
C ARG A 96 4.71 15.05 -8.52
N TYR A 97 3.78 14.29 -9.09
CA TYR A 97 2.63 13.77 -8.37
C TYR A 97 3.04 12.91 -7.17
N PHE A 98 3.94 11.95 -7.38
CA PHE A 98 4.45 11.11 -6.29
C PHE A 98 5.28 11.89 -5.28
N CYS A 99 6.10 12.83 -5.73
CA CYS A 99 6.81 13.74 -4.82
C CYS A 99 5.86 14.54 -3.92
N ASN A 100 4.72 14.98 -4.45
CA ASN A 100 3.70 15.67 -3.66
C ASN A 100 3.03 14.72 -2.66
N GLY A 101 2.71 13.48 -3.04
CA GLY A 101 2.22 12.46 -2.12
C GLY A 101 3.21 12.17 -0.97
N LEU A 102 4.50 12.05 -1.28
CA LEU A 102 5.56 11.88 -0.28
C LEU A 102 5.64 13.08 0.70
N ARG A 103 5.51 14.31 0.19
CA ARG A 103 5.46 15.51 1.05
C ARG A 103 4.27 15.47 1.99
N VAL A 104 3.09 15.11 1.48
CA VAL A 104 1.89 14.93 2.31
C VAL A 104 2.16 13.90 3.41
N GLY A 105 2.74 12.75 3.07
CA GLY A 105 3.13 11.74 4.05
C GLY A 105 4.05 12.29 5.14
N ALA A 106 5.14 12.94 4.75
CA ALA A 106 6.09 13.55 5.69
C ALA A 106 5.43 14.60 6.59
N GLU A 107 4.57 15.46 6.02
CA GLU A 107 3.85 16.46 6.79
C GLU A 107 2.80 15.87 7.74
N LEU A 108 2.24 14.71 7.45
CA LEU A 108 1.34 13.96 8.34
C LEU A 108 2.08 13.09 9.36
N GLY A 109 3.39 12.96 9.25
CA GLY A 109 4.23 12.20 10.18
C GLY A 109 4.43 10.74 9.80
N ALA A 110 4.08 10.33 8.57
CA ALA A 110 4.39 9.02 8.04
C ALA A 110 5.90 8.84 7.83
N ASP A 111 6.41 7.63 8.07
CA ASP A 111 7.79 7.25 7.79
C ASP A 111 7.92 6.34 6.56
N ARG A 112 6.81 6.00 5.92
CA ARG A 112 6.71 5.07 4.80
C ARG A 112 5.74 5.57 3.74
N ALA A 113 5.98 5.12 2.49
CA ALA A 113 5.06 5.35 1.38
C ALA A 113 5.05 4.14 0.43
N VAL A 114 3.86 3.75 0.01
CA VAL A 114 3.68 2.72 -1.01
C VAL A 114 4.00 3.32 -2.38
N VAL A 115 4.81 2.59 -3.13
CA VAL A 115 5.13 2.86 -4.54
C VAL A 115 5.02 1.55 -5.31
N ASN A 116 4.80 1.62 -6.61
CA ASN A 116 4.79 0.45 -7.49
C ASN A 116 5.58 0.71 -8.78
N SER A 117 5.65 -0.25 -9.66
CA SER A 117 6.41 -0.12 -10.90
C SER A 117 5.70 0.72 -11.99
N GLY A 118 4.43 1.06 -11.81
CA GLY A 118 3.60 1.52 -12.90
C GLY A 118 3.50 0.47 -14.02
N TRP A 119 3.21 0.92 -15.23
CA TRP A 119 3.10 0.08 -16.41
C TRP A 119 3.61 0.81 -17.66
N GLY A 120 3.94 0.06 -18.70
CA GLY A 120 4.29 0.58 -20.02
C GLY A 120 3.39 -0.01 -21.11
N TYR A 121 3.53 0.45 -22.35
CA TYR A 121 2.72 -0.10 -23.43
C TYR A 121 3.08 -1.56 -23.74
N TRP A 122 2.07 -2.39 -24.00
CA TRP A 122 2.27 -3.79 -24.38
C TRP A 122 2.96 -3.97 -25.74
N ASN A 123 2.89 -2.97 -26.61
CA ASN A 123 3.50 -2.98 -27.94
C ASN A 123 4.89 -2.32 -28.00
N GLU A 124 5.51 -2.10 -26.85
CA GLU A 124 6.91 -1.65 -26.76
C GLU A 124 7.83 -2.73 -26.19
N SER A 125 9.14 -2.48 -26.23
CA SER A 125 10.15 -3.34 -25.63
C SER A 125 9.95 -3.44 -24.09
N GLU A 126 10.00 -4.67 -23.57
CA GLU A 126 9.98 -4.91 -22.13
C GLU A 126 11.13 -4.21 -21.41
N ASP A 127 12.34 -4.30 -21.98
CA ASP A 127 13.51 -3.67 -21.36
C ASP A 127 13.41 -2.16 -21.32
N ASP A 128 12.78 -1.53 -22.31
CA ASP A 128 12.60 -0.07 -22.32
C ASP A 128 11.60 0.40 -21.26
N ARG A 129 10.45 -0.28 -21.12
CA ARG A 129 9.48 0.06 -20.05
C ARG A 129 10.04 -0.25 -18.67
N PHE A 130 10.76 -1.36 -18.52
CA PHE A 130 11.43 -1.70 -17.27
C PHE A 130 12.46 -0.63 -16.88
N ARG A 131 13.32 -0.22 -17.79
CA ARG A 131 14.35 0.79 -17.54
C ARG A 131 13.75 2.13 -17.12
N ARG A 132 12.70 2.60 -17.80
CA ARG A 132 12.01 3.85 -17.42
C ARG A 132 11.39 3.76 -16.03
N SER A 133 10.76 2.63 -15.69
CA SER A 133 10.23 2.38 -14.36
C SER A 133 11.35 2.38 -13.30
N GLN A 134 12.44 1.68 -13.55
CA GLN A 134 13.61 1.64 -12.69
C GLN A 134 14.18 3.04 -12.42
N GLU A 135 14.38 3.83 -13.45
CA GLU A 135 14.90 5.20 -13.35
C GLU A 135 13.97 6.09 -12.50
N ASN A 136 12.66 5.95 -12.68
CA ASN A 136 11.69 6.71 -11.90
C ASN A 136 11.61 6.24 -10.44
N LEU A 137 11.60 4.95 -10.18
CA LEU A 137 11.62 4.42 -8.81
C LEU A 137 12.88 4.86 -8.07
N TYR A 138 14.03 4.86 -8.73
CA TYR A 138 15.27 5.39 -8.14
C TYR A 138 15.11 6.87 -7.74
N ARG A 139 14.63 7.71 -8.64
CA ARG A 139 14.41 9.16 -8.39
C ARG A 139 13.41 9.38 -7.25
N ILE A 140 12.35 8.57 -7.20
CA ILE A 140 11.32 8.65 -6.13
C ILE A 140 11.93 8.25 -4.79
N ALA A 141 12.70 7.15 -4.74
CA ALA A 141 13.36 6.71 -3.52
C ALA A 141 14.42 7.72 -3.01
N GLU A 142 15.17 8.32 -3.93
CA GLU A 142 16.13 9.38 -3.63
C GLU A 142 15.43 10.61 -3.04
N TYR A 143 14.31 11.04 -3.64
CA TYR A 143 13.53 12.15 -3.13
C TYR A 143 12.90 11.85 -1.76
N ALA A 144 12.31 10.67 -1.59
CA ALA A 144 11.72 10.21 -0.34
C ALA A 144 12.74 10.20 0.81
N GLN A 145 13.98 9.81 0.53
CA GLN A 145 15.09 9.85 1.49
C GLN A 145 15.31 11.25 2.06
N THR A 146 15.18 12.30 1.23
CA THR A 146 15.32 13.69 1.70
C THR A 146 14.22 14.12 2.68
N LEU A 147 13.10 13.39 2.68
CA LEU A 147 11.94 13.63 3.54
C LEU A 147 11.91 12.69 4.77
N GLY A 148 12.87 11.77 4.88
CA GLY A 148 12.87 10.74 5.93
C GLY A 148 11.79 9.65 5.73
N ILE A 149 11.29 9.47 4.49
CA ILE A 149 10.28 8.46 4.15
C ILE A 149 10.96 7.28 3.43
N THR A 150 10.68 6.07 3.87
CA THR A 150 11.06 4.83 3.17
C THR A 150 10.02 4.50 2.11
N CYS A 151 10.46 4.31 0.86
CA CYS A 151 9.60 3.78 -0.20
C CYS A 151 9.46 2.26 -0.06
N MET A 152 8.23 1.77 -0.17
CA MET A 152 7.92 0.34 -0.15
C MET A 152 7.35 -0.04 -1.51
N MET A 153 8.10 -0.83 -2.28
CA MET A 153 7.66 -1.26 -3.61
C MET A 153 6.70 -2.43 -3.49
N GLU A 154 5.49 -2.20 -3.96
CA GLU A 154 4.43 -3.19 -4.06
C GLU A 154 4.51 -3.96 -5.37
N SER A 155 4.36 -5.27 -5.30
CA SER A 155 4.06 -6.10 -6.46
C SER A 155 2.56 -6.08 -6.70
N MET A 156 2.18 -5.66 -7.89
CA MET A 156 0.78 -5.54 -8.30
C MET A 156 0.33 -6.82 -9.03
N ARG A 157 -0.96 -6.95 -9.29
CA ARG A 157 -1.45 -8.04 -10.15
C ARG A 157 -1.06 -7.81 -11.61
N ASN A 158 -0.99 -8.88 -12.39
CA ASN A 158 -0.62 -8.84 -13.81
C ASN A 158 -1.65 -8.15 -14.73
N ASP A 159 -2.86 -7.88 -14.23
CA ASP A 159 -3.86 -7.05 -14.91
C ASP A 159 -3.72 -5.55 -14.61
N GLU A 160 -2.94 -5.18 -13.59
CA GLU A 160 -2.67 -3.80 -13.19
C GLU A 160 -1.33 -3.28 -13.71
N THR A 161 -0.36 -4.18 -13.94
CA THR A 161 0.98 -3.84 -14.43
C THR A 161 1.54 -4.92 -15.34
N ASN A 162 2.47 -4.54 -16.18
CA ASN A 162 3.26 -5.44 -17.00
C ASN A 162 4.77 -5.34 -16.69
N ILE A 163 5.13 -4.91 -15.47
CA ILE A 163 6.52 -4.71 -15.06
C ILE A 163 6.86 -5.48 -13.79
N VAL A 164 6.18 -5.20 -12.65
CA VAL A 164 6.40 -5.92 -11.37
C VAL A 164 5.07 -6.52 -10.91
N TYR A 165 4.88 -7.82 -11.19
CA TYR A 165 3.63 -8.53 -10.94
C TYR A 165 3.82 -9.92 -10.31
N ASP A 166 5.05 -10.29 -9.99
CA ASP A 166 5.44 -11.51 -9.31
C ASP A 166 6.77 -11.33 -8.54
N ILE A 167 7.15 -12.30 -7.74
CA ILE A 167 8.35 -12.26 -6.91
C ILE A 167 9.63 -12.10 -7.72
N HIS A 168 9.70 -12.69 -8.92
CA HIS A 168 10.89 -12.64 -9.76
C HIS A 168 11.06 -11.25 -10.40
N SER A 169 9.99 -10.67 -10.89
CA SER A 169 9.99 -9.32 -11.42
C SER A 169 10.20 -8.28 -10.31
N ALA A 170 9.67 -8.52 -9.11
CA ALA A 170 9.92 -7.70 -7.93
C ALA A 170 11.41 -7.73 -7.54
N LYS A 171 12.02 -8.94 -7.51
CA LYS A 171 13.44 -9.08 -7.18
C LYS A 171 14.33 -8.43 -8.25
N ARG A 172 14.00 -8.62 -9.54
CA ARG A 172 14.72 -7.97 -10.64
C ARG A 172 14.68 -6.44 -10.51
N MET A 173 13.53 -5.87 -10.19
CA MET A 173 13.38 -4.42 -10.05
C MET A 173 14.10 -3.90 -8.80
N PHE A 174 13.94 -4.57 -7.67
CA PHE A 174 14.60 -4.21 -6.41
C PHE A 174 16.13 -4.17 -6.56
N ASP A 175 16.71 -5.21 -7.17
CA ASP A 175 18.15 -5.28 -7.43
C ASP A 175 18.61 -4.24 -8.45
N ALA A 176 17.81 -3.96 -9.47
CA ALA A 176 18.16 -2.99 -10.51
C ALA A 176 18.10 -1.55 -10.02
N VAL A 177 17.11 -1.21 -9.16
CA VAL A 177 17.01 0.11 -8.53
C VAL A 177 18.16 0.30 -7.54
N ASN A 178 18.46 -0.72 -6.73
CA ASN A 178 19.57 -0.77 -5.78
C ASN A 178 19.72 0.53 -4.96
N HIS A 179 18.64 1.00 -4.37
CA HIS A 179 18.62 2.21 -3.55
C HIS A 179 18.34 1.86 -2.08
N PRO A 180 19.14 2.34 -1.10
CA PRO A 180 19.02 1.95 0.32
C PRO A 180 17.66 2.33 0.92
N ASN A 181 16.99 3.34 0.37
CA ASN A 181 15.68 3.83 0.82
C ASN A 181 14.50 3.18 0.08
N LEU A 182 14.76 2.19 -0.79
CA LEU A 182 13.72 1.33 -1.36
C LEU A 182 13.67 0.03 -0.58
N LYS A 183 12.49 -0.32 -0.12
CA LYS A 183 12.16 -1.59 0.51
C LYS A 183 11.06 -2.28 -0.29
N VAL A 184 10.67 -3.47 0.15
CA VAL A 184 9.63 -4.26 -0.51
C VAL A 184 8.45 -4.40 0.42
N MET A 185 7.27 -4.40 -0.13
CA MET A 185 6.04 -4.82 0.54
C MET A 185 5.35 -5.91 -0.29
N VAL A 186 4.48 -6.61 0.36
CA VAL A 186 3.66 -7.64 -0.27
C VAL A 186 2.18 -7.31 -0.09
N ASP A 187 1.43 -7.44 -1.17
CA ASP A 187 -0.02 -7.64 -1.10
C ASP A 187 -0.28 -9.13 -1.20
N ASN A 188 -0.84 -9.72 -0.13
CA ASN A 188 -1.07 -11.16 -0.09
C ASN A 188 -2.12 -11.64 -1.10
N ILE A 189 -2.94 -10.74 -1.65
CA ILE A 189 -3.88 -11.05 -2.74
C ILE A 189 -3.14 -11.11 -4.08
N ALA A 190 -2.27 -10.14 -4.34
CA ALA A 190 -1.44 -10.14 -5.55
C ALA A 190 -0.50 -11.36 -5.59
N THR A 191 0.14 -11.71 -4.48
CA THR A 191 0.95 -12.93 -4.35
C THR A 191 0.16 -14.21 -4.60
N GLY A 192 -1.02 -14.32 -4.00
CA GLY A 192 -1.92 -15.46 -4.23
C GLY A 192 -2.33 -15.60 -5.70
N ASN A 193 -2.56 -14.48 -6.39
CA ASN A 193 -2.85 -14.46 -7.83
C ASN A 193 -1.66 -14.90 -8.70
N ALA A 194 -0.45 -14.59 -8.29
CA ALA A 194 0.78 -15.06 -8.94
C ALA A 194 1.07 -16.55 -8.66
N GLY A 195 0.31 -17.19 -7.76
CA GLY A 195 0.54 -18.56 -7.32
C GLY A 195 1.69 -18.70 -6.33
N GLU A 196 2.03 -17.64 -5.66
CA GLU A 196 3.12 -17.53 -4.69
C GLU A 196 2.60 -17.54 -3.25
N THR A 197 3.50 -17.73 -2.29
CA THR A 197 3.19 -17.73 -0.86
C THR A 197 3.92 -16.60 -0.12
N LEU A 198 3.46 -16.22 1.04
CA LEU A 198 4.22 -15.30 1.90
C LEU A 198 5.59 -15.87 2.31
N GLU A 199 5.71 -17.19 2.41
CA GLU A 199 6.98 -17.85 2.72
C GLU A 199 8.02 -17.56 1.63
N ASP A 200 7.66 -17.69 0.34
CA ASP A 200 8.53 -17.36 -0.79
C ASP A 200 9.05 -15.92 -0.70
N TRP A 201 8.17 -14.98 -0.35
CA TRP A 201 8.54 -13.57 -0.21
C TRP A 201 9.46 -13.31 0.96
N PHE A 202 9.22 -13.93 2.12
CA PHE A 202 10.14 -13.83 3.26
C PHE A 202 11.51 -14.45 2.96
N GLU A 203 11.54 -15.58 2.25
CA GLU A 203 12.80 -16.21 1.83
C GLU A 203 13.59 -15.36 0.83
N MET A 204 12.88 -14.69 -0.09
CA MET A 204 13.50 -13.88 -1.14
C MET A 204 14.04 -12.54 -0.62
N PHE A 205 13.28 -11.87 0.25
CA PHE A 205 13.55 -10.48 0.63
C PHE A 205 14.01 -10.31 2.08
N GLY A 206 13.74 -11.28 2.95
CA GLY A 206 14.16 -11.24 4.34
C GLY A 206 13.75 -9.96 5.05
N THR A 207 14.70 -9.22 5.60
CA THR A 207 14.49 -7.95 6.32
C THR A 207 14.16 -6.75 5.41
N ASP A 208 14.23 -6.92 4.09
CA ASP A 208 13.79 -5.88 3.15
C ASP A 208 12.27 -5.92 2.92
N LEU A 209 11.57 -6.98 3.33
CA LEU A 209 10.11 -7.04 3.38
C LEU A 209 9.63 -6.38 4.69
N VAL A 210 9.05 -5.18 4.60
CA VAL A 210 8.80 -4.31 5.78
C VAL A 210 7.33 -3.94 5.99
N HIS A 211 6.46 -4.30 5.05
CA HIS A 211 5.06 -3.88 5.04
C HIS A 211 4.20 -4.88 4.28
N MET A 212 2.91 -4.92 4.58
CA MET A 212 2.01 -5.88 3.95
C MET A 212 0.60 -5.32 3.84
N HIS A 213 -0.02 -5.42 2.66
CA HIS A 213 -1.46 -5.44 2.53
C HIS A 213 -1.93 -6.84 2.87
N PHE A 214 -2.78 -6.95 3.90
CA PHE A 214 -3.08 -8.21 4.55
C PHE A 214 -4.59 -8.42 4.67
N LEU A 215 -5.12 -9.23 3.75
CA LEU A 215 -6.55 -9.36 3.51
C LEU A 215 -6.93 -10.79 3.16
N ASP A 216 -8.23 -11.05 3.16
CA ASP A 216 -8.77 -12.28 2.58
C ASP A 216 -9.00 -12.11 1.08
N GLY A 217 -8.81 -13.15 0.31
CA GLY A 217 -8.93 -13.13 -1.16
C GLY A 217 -9.85 -14.21 -1.71
N ASP A 218 -10.42 -13.94 -2.92
CA ASP A 218 -11.21 -14.90 -3.68
C ASP A 218 -11.13 -14.65 -5.19
N PRO A 219 -10.11 -15.18 -5.88
CA PRO A 219 -8.71 -14.90 -5.59
C PRO A 219 -8.33 -13.43 -5.86
N TYR A 220 -9.18 -12.65 -6.59
CA TYR A 220 -8.86 -11.30 -7.10
C TYR A 220 -9.40 -10.16 -6.24
N LEU A 221 -10.15 -10.46 -5.19
CA LEU A 221 -10.88 -9.46 -4.41
C LEU A 221 -10.19 -9.20 -3.07
N HIS A 222 -10.09 -7.94 -2.69
CA HIS A 222 -9.59 -7.49 -1.41
C HIS A 222 -10.75 -7.48 -0.39
N ASN A 223 -10.98 -8.65 0.20
CA ASN A 223 -12.08 -8.90 1.12
C ASN A 223 -11.67 -8.70 2.58
N VAL A 224 -12.66 -8.47 3.44
CA VAL A 224 -12.47 -8.65 4.88
C VAL A 224 -12.23 -10.13 5.20
N TRP A 225 -11.46 -10.40 6.24
CA TRP A 225 -11.21 -11.77 6.69
C TRP A 225 -12.53 -12.52 6.95
N GLY A 226 -12.62 -13.73 6.40
CA GLY A 226 -13.79 -14.62 6.45
C GLY A 226 -14.81 -14.42 5.31
N ASP A 227 -14.50 -13.59 4.31
CA ASP A 227 -15.31 -13.44 3.08
C ASP A 227 -14.64 -14.02 1.83
N GLY A 228 -13.42 -14.50 1.95
CA GLY A 228 -12.64 -15.13 0.90
C GLY A 228 -12.25 -16.58 1.24
N ASN A 229 -11.17 -17.04 0.62
CA ASN A 229 -10.69 -18.43 0.70
C ASN A 229 -9.28 -18.53 1.33
N THR A 230 -8.70 -17.40 1.76
CA THR A 230 -7.37 -17.38 2.35
C THR A 230 -7.41 -17.85 3.80
N SER A 231 -6.52 -18.76 4.19
CA SER A 231 -6.41 -19.19 5.57
C SER A 231 -5.66 -18.19 6.41
N LEU A 232 -6.37 -17.39 7.21
CA LEU A 232 -5.76 -16.41 8.13
C LEU A 232 -4.76 -17.09 9.08
N GLU A 233 -5.08 -18.26 9.62
CA GLU A 233 -4.21 -18.95 10.56
C GLU A 233 -2.87 -19.34 9.92
N GLN A 234 -2.89 -19.88 8.69
CA GLN A 234 -1.66 -20.22 7.96
C GLN A 234 -0.82 -18.98 7.63
N GLN A 235 -1.47 -17.88 7.22
CA GLN A 235 -0.77 -16.62 6.96
C GLN A 235 -0.08 -16.10 8.23
N LEU A 236 -0.80 -16.11 9.37
CA LEU A 236 -0.24 -15.67 10.65
C LEU A 236 0.85 -16.60 11.18
N GLU A 237 0.76 -17.92 10.95
CA GLU A 237 1.83 -18.87 11.28
C GLU A 237 3.12 -18.53 10.52
N THR A 238 3.01 -18.19 9.25
CA THR A 238 4.16 -17.76 8.43
C THR A 238 4.73 -16.43 8.95
N ILE A 239 3.88 -15.43 9.17
CA ILE A 239 4.28 -14.12 9.73
C ILE A 239 5.04 -14.30 11.06
N ASN A 240 4.55 -15.15 11.95
CA ASN A 240 5.20 -15.41 13.24
C ASN A 240 6.51 -16.17 13.09
N ARG A 241 6.59 -17.16 12.18
CA ARG A 241 7.80 -17.94 11.90
C ARG A 241 8.95 -17.06 11.44
N TYR A 242 8.65 -16.08 10.60
CA TYR A 242 9.65 -15.13 10.10
C TYR A 242 9.84 -13.89 10.99
N HIS A 243 9.18 -13.86 12.16
CA HIS A 243 9.27 -12.75 13.13
C HIS A 243 8.99 -11.38 12.50
N PHE A 244 8.02 -11.33 11.59
CA PHE A 244 7.66 -10.09 10.93
C PHE A 244 7.02 -9.12 11.94
N ASP A 245 7.63 -7.95 12.08
CA ASP A 245 7.21 -6.88 12.99
C ASP A 245 6.68 -5.63 12.26
N GLY A 246 6.54 -5.73 10.93
CA GLY A 246 5.95 -4.68 10.09
C GLY A 246 4.44 -4.55 10.25
N TYR A 247 3.85 -3.64 9.50
CA TYR A 247 2.41 -3.38 9.52
C TYR A 247 1.63 -4.34 8.62
N LEU A 248 0.40 -4.65 9.07
CA LEU A 248 -0.59 -5.48 8.40
C LEU A 248 -1.78 -4.59 8.02
N VAL A 249 -1.71 -4.01 6.84
CA VAL A 249 -2.68 -3.01 6.36
C VAL A 249 -3.92 -3.69 5.81
N GLN A 250 -5.07 -3.18 6.20
CA GLN A 250 -6.37 -3.68 5.77
C GLN A 250 -6.86 -2.86 4.56
N GLU A 251 -6.29 -3.14 3.38
CA GLU A 251 -6.68 -2.50 2.11
C GLU A 251 -7.97 -3.09 1.56
N ILE A 252 -9.09 -2.93 2.24
CA ILE A 252 -10.38 -3.41 1.78
C ILE A 252 -10.80 -2.63 0.53
N ALA A 253 -10.96 -3.31 -0.63
CA ALA A 253 -11.21 -2.65 -1.90
C ALA A 253 -12.36 -3.25 -2.73
N ASP A 254 -13.01 -4.33 -2.29
CA ASP A 254 -14.19 -4.89 -2.96
C ASP A 254 -15.39 -3.93 -2.85
N GLU A 255 -16.04 -3.67 -3.98
CA GLU A 255 -17.18 -2.74 -4.08
C GLU A 255 -18.36 -3.09 -3.17
N LYS A 256 -18.54 -4.35 -2.79
CA LYS A 256 -19.61 -4.79 -1.90
C LYS A 256 -19.57 -4.09 -0.54
N TYR A 257 -18.39 -3.57 -0.13
CA TYR A 257 -18.21 -2.88 1.14
C TYR A 257 -18.43 -1.36 1.06
N PHE A 258 -18.46 -0.77 -0.15
CA PHE A 258 -18.51 0.68 -0.33
C PHE A 258 -19.80 1.36 0.15
N CYS A 259 -20.88 0.58 0.35
CA CYS A 259 -22.12 1.14 0.88
C CYS A 259 -22.22 1.05 2.40
N ASN A 260 -21.43 0.21 3.03
CA ASN A 260 -21.40 0.03 4.48
C ASN A 260 -20.00 -0.35 4.98
N PRO A 261 -19.00 0.54 4.82
CA PRO A 261 -17.61 0.26 5.11
C PRO A 261 -17.36 -0.03 6.60
N TYR A 262 -18.06 0.65 7.52
CA TYR A 262 -17.92 0.41 8.95
C TYR A 262 -18.30 -1.03 9.36
N TYR A 263 -19.33 -1.59 8.74
CA TYR A 263 -19.69 -2.99 8.99
C TYR A 263 -18.57 -3.95 8.52
N ALA A 264 -17.92 -3.65 7.40
CA ALA A 264 -16.77 -4.40 6.91
C ALA A 264 -15.64 -4.38 7.93
N ASP A 265 -15.28 -3.20 8.43
CA ASP A 265 -14.22 -3.04 9.44
C ASP A 265 -14.56 -3.77 10.74
N VAL A 266 -15.79 -3.66 11.23
CA VAL A 266 -16.27 -4.38 12.45
C VAL A 266 -16.14 -5.89 12.26
N LYS A 267 -16.54 -6.41 11.11
CA LYS A 267 -16.42 -7.84 10.81
C LYS A 267 -14.96 -8.28 10.78
N ASN A 268 -14.13 -7.52 10.08
CA ASN A 268 -12.71 -7.77 9.94
C ASN A 268 -12.00 -7.80 11.30
N MET A 269 -12.20 -6.75 12.09
CA MET A 269 -11.58 -6.65 13.42
C MET A 269 -11.99 -7.76 14.37
N ARG A 270 -13.27 -8.16 14.38
CA ARG A 270 -13.75 -9.30 15.21
C ARG A 270 -13.03 -10.62 14.90
N ILE A 271 -12.58 -10.80 13.68
CA ILE A 271 -11.84 -12.00 13.28
C ILE A 271 -10.39 -11.87 13.71
N LEU A 272 -9.75 -10.73 13.44
CA LEU A 272 -8.35 -10.47 13.81
C LEU A 272 -8.15 -10.46 15.34
N GLU A 273 -9.10 -9.94 16.11
CA GLU A 273 -9.05 -9.91 17.58
C GLU A 273 -8.88 -11.29 18.23
N LYS A 274 -9.31 -12.37 17.57
CA LYS A 274 -9.10 -13.74 18.05
C LYS A 274 -7.62 -14.15 18.08
N PHE A 275 -6.78 -13.44 17.36
CA PHE A 275 -5.34 -13.69 17.21
C PHE A 275 -4.49 -12.59 17.84
N MET A 276 -5.09 -11.58 18.45
CA MET A 276 -4.38 -10.55 19.19
C MET A 276 -3.94 -11.09 20.56
N GLY A 277 -2.66 -10.95 20.86
CA GLY A 277 -2.03 -11.41 22.13
C GLY A 277 -1.74 -10.26 23.08
#